data_86af2b718bb145d8b42a5206d6a1e6bb
#
_entry.id   86af2b718bb145d8b42a5206d6a1e6bb
#
_cell.length_a   1.000
_cell.length_b   1.000
_cell.length_c   1.000
_cell.angle_alpha   90.00
_cell.angle_beta   90.00
_cell.angle_gamma   90.00
#
_symmetry.space_group_name_H-M   'P 1'
#
loop_
_entity.id
_entity.type
_entity.pdbx_description
1 polymer ?
#
loop_
_entity_poly.entity_id
_entity_poly.type
_entity_poly.pdbx_seq_one_letter_code
_entity_poly.pdbx_strand_id
1 'polypeptide(L)'
;GIISTSGINPVTMSTSQTSAVLRDELLPQLYDTQISEIYFYGAGCIDGAAATLELERTMHDVFPTAKIEIRSDMLGAARALCGRERGVACILGTGSNSALYDGVRIVSNVPPLGYILGDEGSGACIGRMVVADALKGLMPREIVEALYEECRTSYTDIIENVYRRPNANRFLASFVPFAARHIGQAEIARCVDRAFEAFAERNLLQYDGITSTPVHFTGGVAAAFGSRLRSVLGRYSIEVGRIEAS
;
A
#
# COMPACT_ATOMS: atom_id res chain seq x y z
N GLY A 1 12.22 -6.66 -19.96
CA GLY A 1 12.26 -7.65 -18.88
C GLY A 1 11.84 -7.04 -17.55
N ILE A 2 11.66 -7.86 -16.53
CA ILE A 2 11.39 -7.43 -15.16
C ILE A 2 12.61 -7.81 -14.32
N ILE A 3 13.08 -6.86 -13.50
CA ILE A 3 14.17 -7.06 -12.55
C ILE A 3 13.59 -6.80 -11.16
N SER A 4 13.86 -7.70 -10.20
CA SER A 4 13.45 -7.54 -8.82
C SER A 4 14.64 -7.11 -7.96
N THR A 5 14.42 -6.09 -7.13
CA THR A 5 15.40 -5.56 -6.16
C THR A 5 14.73 -5.32 -4.82
N SER A 6 15.51 -5.01 -3.81
CA SER A 6 15.00 -4.42 -2.56
C SER A 6 14.30 -3.10 -2.85
N GLY A 7 13.20 -2.82 -2.12
CA GLY A 7 12.46 -1.57 -2.28
C GLY A 7 13.24 -0.37 -1.78
N ILE A 8 13.14 0.76 -2.48
CA ILE A 8 13.78 2.02 -2.10
C ILE A 8 12.72 2.98 -1.54
N ASN A 9 12.96 3.50 -0.33
CA ASN A 9 12.17 4.57 0.28
C ASN A 9 13.12 5.62 0.88
N PRO A 10 13.19 6.83 0.31
CA PRO A 10 14.17 7.84 0.73
C PRO A 10 13.96 8.39 2.13
N VAL A 11 12.78 8.19 2.73
CA VAL A 11 12.50 8.65 4.10
C VAL A 11 13.03 7.67 5.15
N THR A 12 13.09 6.38 4.82
CA THR A 12 13.46 5.33 5.79
C THR A 12 14.81 4.68 5.52
N MET A 13 15.41 4.95 4.37
CA MET A 13 16.71 4.41 3.97
C MET A 13 17.76 5.52 3.91
N SER A 14 18.98 5.19 4.30
CA SER A 14 20.13 6.08 4.10
C SER A 14 20.58 6.09 2.63
N THR A 15 21.33 7.12 2.24
CA THR A 15 21.97 7.23 0.91
C THR A 15 22.83 6.01 0.60
N SER A 16 23.59 5.50 1.58
CA SER A 16 24.42 4.30 1.40
C SER A 16 23.60 3.04 1.14
N GLN A 17 22.48 2.85 1.84
CA GLN A 17 21.56 1.72 1.59
C GLN A 17 20.91 1.82 0.21
N THR A 18 20.47 3.01 -0.19
CA THR A 18 19.92 3.25 -1.53
C THR A 18 20.95 2.98 -2.62
N SER A 19 22.18 3.48 -2.43
CA SER A 19 23.29 3.24 -3.37
C SER A 19 23.63 1.74 -3.48
N ALA A 20 23.60 0.99 -2.38
CA ALA A 20 23.81 -0.46 -2.39
C ALA A 20 22.74 -1.18 -3.22
N VAL A 21 21.46 -0.87 -3.06
CA VAL A 21 20.39 -1.47 -3.88
C VAL A 21 20.62 -1.18 -5.37
N LEU A 22 20.99 0.05 -5.72
CA LEU A 22 21.22 0.41 -7.12
C LEU A 22 22.46 -0.26 -7.71
N ARG A 23 23.58 -0.31 -6.95
CA ARG A 23 24.88 -0.82 -7.44
C ARG A 23 25.00 -2.33 -7.36
N ASP A 24 24.48 -2.94 -6.28
CA ASP A 24 24.74 -4.34 -5.98
C ASP A 24 23.58 -5.23 -6.45
N GLU A 25 22.34 -4.69 -6.50
CA GLU A 25 21.18 -5.47 -6.91
C GLU A 25 20.70 -5.12 -8.33
N LEU A 26 20.64 -3.84 -8.73
CA LEU A 26 20.07 -3.43 -10.01
C LEU A 26 21.11 -3.45 -11.15
N LEU A 27 22.23 -2.74 -10.99
CA LEU A 27 23.25 -2.58 -12.04
C LEU A 27 23.75 -3.91 -12.64
N PRO A 28 24.06 -4.95 -11.83
CA PRO A 28 24.54 -6.22 -12.40
C PRO A 28 23.52 -6.93 -13.30
N GLN A 29 22.24 -6.63 -13.13
CA GLN A 29 21.17 -7.24 -13.93
C GLN A 29 20.86 -6.45 -15.22
N LEU A 30 21.45 -5.26 -15.40
CA LEU A 30 21.25 -4.45 -16.60
C LEU A 30 22.20 -4.84 -17.77
N TYR A 31 23.21 -5.69 -17.54
CA TYR A 31 24.12 -6.24 -18.57
C TYR A 31 24.55 -5.15 -19.58
N ASP A 32 25.51 -4.35 -19.36
CA ASP A 32 26.05 -3.33 -20.27
C ASP A 32 25.01 -2.46 -21.03
N THR A 33 23.74 -2.50 -20.61
CA THR A 33 22.68 -1.71 -21.24
C THR A 33 22.86 -0.24 -20.85
N GLN A 34 23.05 0.63 -21.83
CA GLN A 34 23.10 2.06 -21.60
C GLN A 34 21.69 2.58 -21.26
N ILE A 35 21.52 3.06 -20.03
CA ILE A 35 20.25 3.63 -19.55
C ILE A 35 20.23 5.13 -19.91
N SER A 36 19.26 5.54 -20.72
CA SER A 36 19.09 6.93 -21.12
C SER A 36 18.05 7.69 -20.30
N GLU A 37 17.06 6.97 -19.76
CA GLU A 37 15.97 7.57 -18.95
C GLU A 37 15.58 6.64 -17.80
N ILE A 38 15.30 7.24 -16.63
CA ILE A 38 14.80 6.55 -15.44
C ILE A 38 13.56 7.30 -14.92
N TYR A 39 12.45 6.59 -14.84
CA TYR A 39 11.22 7.07 -14.22
C TYR A 39 10.99 6.28 -12.92
N PHE A 40 11.28 6.92 -11.79
CA PHE A 40 11.15 6.30 -10.47
C PHE A 40 9.86 6.77 -9.79
N TYR A 41 9.04 5.81 -9.33
CA TYR A 41 7.85 6.07 -8.54
C TYR A 41 7.98 5.36 -7.20
N GLY A 42 8.09 6.11 -6.11
CA GLY A 42 8.37 5.53 -4.81
C GLY A 42 7.59 6.13 -3.65
N ALA A 43 7.27 5.27 -2.68
CA ALA A 43 6.73 5.71 -1.40
C ALA A 43 7.72 6.66 -0.69
N GLY A 44 7.21 7.73 -0.11
CA GLY A 44 8.04 8.74 0.54
C GLY A 44 8.67 9.77 -0.39
N CYS A 45 8.49 9.67 -1.71
CA CYS A 45 8.94 10.69 -2.67
C CYS A 45 7.92 11.85 -2.71
N ILE A 46 8.37 13.01 -2.29
CA ILE A 46 7.61 14.26 -2.33
C ILE A 46 8.41 15.27 -3.14
N ASP A 47 7.77 15.92 -4.11
CA ASP A 47 8.43 16.90 -4.99
C ASP A 47 9.11 18.01 -4.18
N GLY A 48 10.41 18.20 -4.41
CA GLY A 48 11.22 19.24 -3.73
C GLY A 48 11.63 18.89 -2.28
N ALA A 49 11.20 17.78 -1.71
CA ALA A 49 11.63 17.37 -0.37
C ALA A 49 13.11 16.97 -0.36
N ALA A 50 13.82 17.25 0.73
CA ALA A 50 15.25 16.97 0.87
C ALA A 50 15.59 15.49 0.59
N ALA A 51 14.80 14.55 1.11
CA ALA A 51 14.99 13.13 0.89
C ALA A 51 14.83 12.72 -0.60
N THR A 52 13.89 13.34 -1.33
CA THR A 52 13.70 13.10 -2.76
C THR A 52 14.87 13.65 -3.58
N LEU A 53 15.37 14.85 -3.23
CA LEU A 53 16.54 15.45 -3.89
C LEU A 53 17.82 14.64 -3.62
N GLU A 54 17.95 14.06 -2.43
CA GLU A 54 19.07 13.18 -2.10
C GLU A 54 19.02 11.85 -2.87
N LEU A 55 17.83 11.27 -3.02
CA LEU A 55 17.61 10.11 -3.88
C LEU A 55 18.00 10.42 -5.33
N GLU A 56 17.59 11.57 -5.86
CA GLU A 56 17.93 11.99 -7.22
C GLU A 56 19.44 12.10 -7.42
N ARG A 57 20.16 12.71 -6.47
CA ARG A 57 21.63 12.77 -6.51
C ARG A 57 22.25 11.38 -6.48
N THR A 58 21.77 10.50 -5.58
CA THR A 58 22.24 9.12 -5.49
C THR A 58 22.03 8.34 -6.79
N MET A 59 20.90 8.55 -7.45
CA MET A 59 20.64 7.94 -8.75
C MET A 59 21.56 8.50 -9.85
N HIS A 60 21.82 9.82 -9.87
CA HIS A 60 22.78 10.41 -10.79
C HIS A 60 24.21 9.93 -10.59
N ASP A 61 24.63 9.65 -9.35
CA ASP A 61 25.95 9.07 -9.06
C ASP A 61 26.10 7.64 -9.61
N VAL A 62 25.00 6.92 -9.78
CA VAL A 62 24.98 5.57 -10.34
C VAL A 62 24.75 5.58 -11.85
N PHE A 63 23.92 6.49 -12.34
CA PHE A 63 23.49 6.63 -13.73
C PHE A 63 23.75 8.06 -14.24
N PRO A 64 25.03 8.44 -14.44
CA PRO A 64 25.40 9.86 -14.68
C PRO A 64 24.92 10.42 -16.01
N THR A 65 24.58 9.57 -16.98
CA THR A 65 24.10 9.99 -18.32
C THR A 65 22.60 9.88 -18.48
N ALA A 66 21.90 9.31 -17.50
CA ALA A 66 20.46 9.12 -17.58
C ALA A 66 19.70 10.39 -17.20
N LYS A 67 18.61 10.66 -17.92
CA LYS A 67 17.59 11.61 -17.47
C LYS A 67 16.76 10.93 -16.37
N ILE A 68 16.70 11.52 -15.18
CA ILE A 68 16.01 10.94 -14.04
C ILE A 68 14.78 11.79 -13.69
N GLU A 69 13.64 11.13 -13.54
CA GLU A 69 12.40 11.69 -13.03
C GLU A 69 11.94 10.87 -11.81
N ILE A 70 11.83 11.53 -10.65
CA ILE A 70 11.36 10.91 -9.40
C ILE A 70 10.01 11.48 -9.05
N ARG A 71 9.04 10.63 -8.78
CA ARG A 71 7.67 10.97 -8.40
C ARG A 71 7.17 10.07 -7.27
N SER A 72 6.06 10.48 -6.64
CA SER A 72 5.41 9.67 -5.64
C SER A 72 4.81 8.38 -6.23
N ASP A 73 4.78 7.33 -5.43
CA ASP A 73 4.06 6.08 -5.74
C ASP A 73 2.59 6.33 -6.08
N MET A 74 1.96 7.30 -5.42
CA MET A 74 0.57 7.67 -5.68
C MET A 74 0.37 8.22 -7.09
N LEU A 75 1.29 9.04 -7.61
CA LEU A 75 1.22 9.49 -9.01
C LEU A 75 1.47 8.34 -9.99
N GLY A 76 2.37 7.43 -9.64
CA GLY A 76 2.59 6.20 -10.42
C GLY A 76 1.32 5.35 -10.51
N ALA A 77 0.68 5.11 -9.37
CA ALA A 77 -0.60 4.40 -9.31
C ALA A 77 -1.70 5.10 -10.10
N ALA A 78 -1.81 6.43 -9.99
CA ALA A 78 -2.81 7.20 -10.73
C ALA A 78 -2.60 7.10 -12.26
N ARG A 79 -1.37 7.23 -12.73
CA ARG A 79 -1.02 7.07 -14.14
C ARG A 79 -1.30 5.66 -14.66
N ALA A 80 -0.98 4.64 -13.88
CA ALA A 80 -1.21 3.24 -14.25
C ALA A 80 -2.70 2.89 -14.30
N LEU A 81 -3.47 3.31 -13.30
CA LEU A 81 -4.88 2.96 -13.14
C LEU A 81 -5.83 3.80 -14.00
N CYS A 82 -5.61 5.11 -14.07
CA CYS A 82 -6.49 6.06 -14.75
C CYS A 82 -6.01 6.41 -16.16
N GLY A 83 -4.73 6.17 -16.49
CA GLY A 83 -4.16 6.57 -17.79
C GLY A 83 -4.17 8.08 -17.97
N ARG A 84 -4.97 8.58 -18.89
CA ARG A 84 -5.16 10.01 -19.17
C ARG A 84 -6.57 10.51 -18.80
N GLU A 85 -7.32 9.70 -18.09
CA GLU A 85 -8.70 10.03 -17.70
C GLU A 85 -8.76 10.50 -16.25
N ARG A 86 -9.79 11.28 -15.94
CA ARG A 86 -10.08 11.65 -14.55
C ARG A 86 -10.54 10.43 -13.76
N GLY A 87 -10.02 10.26 -12.55
CA GLY A 87 -10.40 9.17 -11.66
C GLY A 87 -9.84 9.33 -10.26
N VAL A 88 -10.28 8.51 -9.33
CA VAL A 88 -9.64 8.36 -8.03
C VAL A 88 -8.80 7.09 -8.06
N ALA A 89 -7.50 7.24 -7.83
CA ALA A 89 -6.59 6.10 -7.69
C ALA A 89 -6.37 5.80 -6.20
N CYS A 90 -6.40 4.52 -5.85
CA CYS A 90 -6.23 4.05 -4.48
C CYS A 90 -5.16 2.97 -4.42
N ILE A 91 -4.29 3.04 -3.42
CA ILE A 91 -3.33 1.99 -3.06
C ILE A 91 -3.83 1.35 -1.77
N LEU A 92 -4.10 0.02 -1.78
CA LEU A 92 -4.42 -0.77 -0.59
C LEU A 92 -3.41 -1.90 -0.46
N GLY A 93 -2.33 -1.62 0.26
CA GLY A 93 -1.23 -2.53 0.56
C GLY A 93 -1.02 -2.68 2.06
N THR A 94 0.23 -2.64 2.54
CA THR A 94 0.56 -2.57 3.98
C THR A 94 -0.09 -1.36 4.63
N GLY A 95 0.04 -0.18 4.02
CA GLY A 95 -0.72 1.03 4.30
C GLY A 95 -1.77 1.27 3.23
N SER A 96 -2.44 2.43 3.28
CA SER A 96 -3.38 2.86 2.25
C SER A 96 -3.14 4.31 1.84
N ASN A 97 -3.52 4.65 0.61
CA ASN A 97 -3.53 6.02 0.13
C ASN A 97 -4.59 6.16 -0.97
N SER A 98 -5.07 7.38 -1.21
CA SER A 98 -5.99 7.68 -2.30
C SER A 98 -5.71 9.07 -2.86
N ALA A 99 -5.97 9.30 -4.14
CA ALA A 99 -5.83 10.61 -4.74
C ALA A 99 -6.81 10.81 -5.90
N LEU A 100 -7.36 12.01 -6.01
CA LEU A 100 -8.10 12.45 -7.18
C LEU A 100 -7.10 12.91 -8.25
N TYR A 101 -7.22 12.32 -9.42
CA TYR A 101 -6.37 12.57 -10.58
C TYR A 101 -7.19 13.17 -11.73
N ASP A 102 -6.66 14.18 -12.42
CA ASP A 102 -7.35 14.87 -13.50
C ASP A 102 -6.99 14.36 -14.91
N GLY A 103 -6.18 13.31 -15.02
CA GLY A 103 -5.62 12.78 -16.26
C GLY A 103 -4.17 13.23 -16.52
N VAL A 104 -3.65 14.18 -15.72
CA VAL A 104 -2.28 14.71 -15.85
C VAL A 104 -1.56 14.71 -14.50
N ARG A 105 -2.25 15.20 -13.44
CA ARG A 105 -1.68 15.39 -12.09
C ARG A 105 -2.68 15.02 -11.01
N ILE A 106 -2.16 14.80 -9.82
CA ILE A 106 -2.98 14.71 -8.61
C ILE A 106 -3.49 16.10 -8.27
N VAL A 107 -4.81 16.25 -8.15
CA VAL A 107 -5.48 17.51 -7.82
C VAL A 107 -5.96 17.56 -6.37
N SER A 108 -6.15 16.40 -5.74
CA SER A 108 -6.49 16.30 -4.32
C SER A 108 -6.00 14.96 -3.76
N ASN A 109 -5.54 14.97 -2.51
CA ASN A 109 -5.12 13.77 -1.79
C ASN A 109 -5.59 13.89 -0.34
N VAL A 110 -6.36 12.92 0.12
CA VAL A 110 -6.69 12.80 1.54
C VAL A 110 -5.48 12.18 2.25
N PRO A 111 -4.89 12.84 3.26
CA PRO A 111 -3.69 12.33 3.92
C PRO A 111 -3.91 10.95 4.53
N PRO A 112 -3.04 9.96 4.25
CA PRO A 112 -3.19 8.60 4.77
C PRO A 112 -2.89 8.48 6.27
N LEU A 113 -2.11 9.39 6.84
CA LEU A 113 -1.75 9.56 8.26
C LEU A 113 -1.03 8.36 8.92
N GLY A 114 -0.76 7.28 8.17
CA GLY A 114 -0.09 6.07 8.67
C GLY A 114 -0.97 5.19 9.57
N TYR A 115 -0.44 4.04 9.95
CA TYR A 115 -1.24 2.94 10.56
C TYR A 115 -1.79 3.23 11.97
N ILE A 116 -1.33 4.28 12.65
CA ILE A 116 -1.82 4.68 13.97
C ILE A 116 -3.03 5.58 13.84
N LEU A 117 -2.96 6.61 12.98
CA LEU A 117 -3.97 7.67 12.87
C LEU A 117 -4.90 7.49 11.67
N GLY A 118 -4.53 6.64 10.72
CA GLY A 118 -5.22 6.45 9.45
C GLY A 118 -4.95 5.06 8.85
N ASP A 119 -4.55 5.03 7.58
CA ASP A 119 -4.35 3.81 6.77
C ASP A 119 -5.59 2.91 6.75
N GLU A 120 -6.79 3.49 6.77
CA GLU A 120 -8.04 2.74 6.69
C GLU A 120 -8.05 1.85 5.44
N GLY A 121 -8.66 0.68 5.54
CA GLY A 121 -8.71 -0.28 4.42
C GLY A 121 -7.39 -0.99 4.11
N SER A 122 -6.29 -0.63 4.77
CA SER A 122 -4.97 -1.25 4.56
C SER A 122 -4.85 -2.62 5.22
N GLY A 123 -3.77 -3.33 4.87
CA GLY A 123 -3.41 -4.59 5.51
C GLY A 123 -3.11 -4.43 7.00
N ALA A 124 -2.47 -3.32 7.40
CA ALA A 124 -2.23 -3.03 8.81
C ALA A 124 -3.55 -2.79 9.57
N CYS A 125 -4.50 -2.09 8.96
CA CYS A 125 -5.83 -1.86 9.54
C CYS A 125 -6.60 -3.17 9.70
N ILE A 126 -6.68 -3.99 8.64
CA ILE A 126 -7.37 -5.29 8.67
C ILE A 126 -6.71 -6.21 9.69
N GLY A 127 -5.38 -6.38 9.63
CA GLY A 127 -4.64 -7.24 10.54
C GLY A 127 -4.80 -6.83 11.99
N ARG A 128 -4.79 -5.52 12.29
CA ARG A 128 -5.05 -5.00 13.63
C ARG A 128 -6.44 -5.39 14.14
N MET A 129 -7.48 -5.27 13.28
CA MET A 129 -8.85 -5.66 13.66
C MET A 129 -8.95 -7.16 13.90
N VAL A 130 -8.42 -7.99 12.99
CA VAL A 130 -8.43 -9.45 13.11
C VAL A 130 -7.72 -9.90 14.38
N VAL A 131 -6.50 -9.41 14.62
CA VAL A 131 -5.72 -9.77 15.81
C VAL A 131 -6.40 -9.29 17.08
N ALA A 132 -6.91 -8.06 17.11
CA ALA A 132 -7.59 -7.53 18.29
C ALA A 132 -8.85 -8.33 18.65
N ASP A 133 -9.68 -8.69 17.67
CA ASP A 133 -10.90 -9.46 17.88
C ASP A 133 -10.57 -10.91 18.30
N ALA A 134 -9.52 -11.52 17.73
CA ALA A 134 -9.03 -12.84 18.14
C ALA A 134 -8.55 -12.84 19.60
N LEU A 135 -7.68 -11.88 19.97
CA LEU A 135 -7.12 -11.81 21.33
C LEU A 135 -8.14 -11.44 22.42
N LYS A 136 -9.24 -10.80 22.04
CA LYS A 136 -10.36 -10.46 22.93
C LYS A 136 -11.42 -11.56 23.03
N GLY A 137 -11.25 -12.71 22.35
CA GLY A 137 -12.22 -13.80 22.35
C GLY A 137 -13.52 -13.47 21.60
N LEU A 138 -13.47 -12.56 20.63
CA LEU A 138 -14.60 -12.18 19.77
C LEU A 138 -14.70 -13.04 18.50
N MET A 139 -13.81 -14.03 18.37
CA MET A 139 -13.79 -15.00 17.28
C MET A 139 -13.98 -16.42 17.83
N PRO A 140 -14.52 -17.36 17.02
CA PRO A 140 -14.54 -18.77 17.38
C PRO A 140 -13.16 -19.29 17.75
N ARG A 141 -13.13 -20.20 18.74
CA ARG A 141 -11.87 -20.76 19.26
C ARG A 141 -11.02 -21.38 18.15
N GLU A 142 -11.66 -22.08 17.23
CA GLU A 142 -11.01 -22.75 16.10
C GLU A 142 -10.28 -21.76 15.19
N ILE A 143 -10.84 -20.56 15.01
CA ILE A 143 -10.22 -19.49 14.20
C ILE A 143 -9.02 -18.88 14.93
N VAL A 144 -9.09 -18.74 16.26
CA VAL A 144 -7.97 -18.24 17.06
C VAL A 144 -6.82 -19.26 17.07
N GLU A 145 -7.12 -20.56 17.22
CA GLU A 145 -6.13 -21.63 17.14
C GLU A 145 -5.47 -21.68 15.74
N ALA A 146 -6.25 -21.60 14.67
CA ALA A 146 -5.75 -21.53 13.30
C ALA A 146 -4.87 -20.28 13.07
N LEU A 147 -5.23 -19.12 13.64
CA LEU A 147 -4.41 -17.91 13.53
C LEU A 147 -3.02 -18.13 14.14
N TYR A 148 -2.94 -18.71 15.32
CA TYR A 148 -1.65 -18.99 15.95
C TYR A 148 -0.81 -20.00 15.16
N GLU A 149 -1.43 -21.06 14.69
CA GLU A 149 -0.75 -22.12 13.93
C GLU A 149 -0.27 -21.64 12.56
N GLU A 150 -1.17 -21.11 11.74
CA GLU A 150 -0.86 -20.71 10.37
C GLU A 150 0.08 -19.50 10.29
N CYS A 151 -0.09 -18.54 11.22
CA CYS A 151 0.78 -17.35 11.26
C CYS A 151 2.05 -17.61 12.10
N ARG A 152 2.22 -18.80 12.69
CA ARG A 152 3.36 -19.18 13.52
C ARG A 152 3.68 -18.14 14.59
N THR A 153 2.67 -17.76 15.35
CA THR A 153 2.76 -16.68 16.33
C THR A 153 2.04 -17.08 17.64
N SER A 154 2.25 -16.31 18.67
CA SER A 154 1.58 -16.46 19.97
C SER A 154 1.07 -15.10 20.46
N TYR A 155 0.28 -15.11 21.54
CA TYR A 155 -0.12 -13.87 22.21
C TYR A 155 1.09 -12.98 22.54
N THR A 156 2.14 -13.57 23.13
CA THR A 156 3.35 -12.83 23.52
C THR A 156 4.08 -12.25 22.31
N ASP A 157 4.22 -13.06 21.23
CA ASP A 157 4.87 -12.59 20.00
C ASP A 157 4.13 -11.44 19.36
N ILE A 158 2.79 -11.50 19.34
CA ILE A 158 1.97 -10.41 18.80
C ILE A 158 2.18 -9.12 19.58
N ILE A 159 2.10 -9.18 20.93
CA ILE A 159 2.31 -8.01 21.77
C ILE A 159 3.73 -7.45 21.59
N GLU A 160 4.75 -8.30 21.52
CA GLU A 160 6.13 -7.86 21.32
C GLU A 160 6.32 -7.19 19.95
N ASN A 161 5.81 -7.79 18.87
CA ASN A 161 5.94 -7.25 17.52
C ASN A 161 5.19 -5.94 17.33
N VAL A 162 4.02 -5.79 17.97
CA VAL A 162 3.20 -4.57 17.83
C VAL A 162 3.75 -3.41 18.66
N TYR A 163 4.26 -3.67 19.87
CA TYR A 163 4.58 -2.60 20.82
C TYR A 163 6.08 -2.37 21.06
N ARG A 164 6.95 -3.33 20.69
CA ARG A 164 8.37 -3.26 21.02
C ARG A 164 9.31 -3.39 19.85
N ARG A 165 8.85 -3.96 18.72
CA ARG A 165 9.67 -4.17 17.52
C ARG A 165 9.39 -3.10 16.45
N PRO A 166 10.36 -2.81 15.57
CA PRO A 166 10.12 -1.94 14.42
C PRO A 166 9.17 -2.60 13.42
N ASN A 167 8.57 -1.79 12.54
CA ASN A 167 7.69 -2.23 11.45
C ASN A 167 6.41 -2.94 11.91
N ALA A 168 5.80 -2.50 13.01
CA ALA A 168 4.53 -3.03 13.50
C ALA A 168 3.42 -3.04 12.43
N ASN A 169 3.39 -2.06 11.54
CA ASN A 169 2.47 -2.01 10.40
C ASN A 169 2.65 -3.19 9.43
N ARG A 170 3.89 -3.56 9.10
CA ARG A 170 4.19 -4.73 8.26
C ARG A 170 3.82 -6.03 8.96
N PHE A 171 4.11 -6.12 10.25
CA PHE A 171 3.71 -7.28 11.06
C PHE A 171 2.18 -7.43 11.06
N LEU A 172 1.43 -6.38 11.31
CA LEU A 172 -0.04 -6.42 11.27
C LEU A 172 -0.54 -6.79 9.86
N ALA A 173 0.01 -6.21 8.81
CA ALA A 173 -0.36 -6.54 7.45
C ALA A 173 -0.06 -8.00 7.06
N SER A 174 0.87 -8.68 7.74
CA SER A 174 1.19 -10.09 7.49
C SER A 174 0.05 -11.06 7.82
N PHE A 175 -0.99 -10.60 8.54
CA PHE A 175 -2.21 -11.38 8.80
C PHE A 175 -3.24 -11.34 7.65
N VAL A 176 -3.02 -10.50 6.62
CA VAL A 176 -3.93 -10.42 5.45
C VAL A 176 -4.08 -11.76 4.71
N PRO A 177 -3.02 -12.54 4.43
CA PRO A 177 -3.17 -13.85 3.81
C PRO A 177 -4.03 -14.83 4.65
N PHE A 178 -3.91 -14.79 5.97
CA PHE A 178 -4.78 -15.55 6.87
C PHE A 178 -6.24 -15.10 6.73
N ALA A 179 -6.49 -13.80 6.83
CA ALA A 179 -7.84 -13.24 6.67
C ALA A 179 -8.46 -13.60 5.31
N ALA A 180 -7.65 -13.61 4.24
CA ALA A 180 -8.12 -13.99 2.91
C ALA A 180 -8.53 -15.47 2.82
N ARG A 181 -7.74 -16.38 3.42
CA ARG A 181 -8.11 -17.81 3.47
C ARG A 181 -9.36 -18.07 4.29
N HIS A 182 -9.56 -17.32 5.35
CA HIS A 182 -10.68 -17.47 6.29
C HIS A 182 -11.82 -16.47 6.07
N ILE A 183 -11.89 -15.83 4.89
CA ILE A 183 -12.88 -14.78 4.58
C ILE A 183 -14.34 -15.27 4.65
N GLY A 184 -14.57 -16.57 4.58
CA GLY A 184 -15.88 -17.18 4.78
C GLY A 184 -16.39 -17.14 6.23
N GLN A 185 -15.51 -16.88 7.20
CA GLN A 185 -15.89 -16.72 8.60
C GLN A 185 -16.47 -15.33 8.84
N ALA A 186 -17.63 -15.26 9.48
CA ALA A 186 -18.39 -14.02 9.64
C ALA A 186 -17.59 -12.93 10.38
N GLU A 187 -16.79 -13.32 11.36
CA GLU A 187 -15.96 -12.41 12.18
C GLU A 187 -14.83 -11.81 11.35
N ILE A 188 -14.13 -12.63 10.55
CA ILE A 188 -13.07 -12.16 9.64
C ILE A 188 -13.68 -11.24 8.57
N ALA A 189 -14.78 -11.67 7.97
CA ALA A 189 -15.50 -10.89 6.97
C ALA A 189 -15.89 -9.51 7.49
N ARG A 190 -16.40 -9.43 8.73
CA ARG A 190 -16.77 -8.19 9.40
C ARG A 190 -15.57 -7.27 9.63
N CYS A 191 -14.40 -7.81 10.00
CA CYS A 191 -13.18 -7.01 10.14
C CYS A 191 -12.78 -6.36 8.81
N VAL A 192 -12.82 -7.12 7.71
CA VAL A 192 -12.50 -6.62 6.37
C VAL A 192 -13.50 -5.57 5.91
N ASP A 193 -14.81 -5.84 6.08
CA ASP A 193 -15.85 -4.89 5.70
C ASP A 193 -15.73 -3.57 6.45
N ARG A 194 -15.55 -3.60 7.77
CA ARG A 194 -15.36 -2.40 8.60
C ARG A 194 -14.12 -1.59 8.19
N ALA A 195 -13.04 -2.26 7.78
CA ALA A 195 -11.87 -1.57 7.28
C ALA A 195 -12.16 -0.82 5.97
N PHE A 196 -12.92 -1.42 5.06
CA PHE A 196 -13.32 -0.77 3.80
C PHE A 196 -14.40 0.30 4.00
N GLU A 197 -15.34 0.11 4.94
CA GLU A 197 -16.30 1.15 5.35
C GLU A 197 -15.55 2.39 5.86
N ALA A 198 -14.59 2.19 6.77
CA ALA A 198 -13.77 3.28 7.28
C ALA A 198 -12.98 3.98 6.16
N PHE A 199 -12.44 3.23 5.18
CA PHE A 199 -11.77 3.82 4.01
C PHE A 199 -12.73 4.64 3.15
N ALA A 200 -13.94 4.13 2.91
CA ALA A 200 -14.97 4.88 2.18
C ALA A 200 -15.30 6.20 2.88
N GLU A 201 -15.62 6.13 4.17
CA GLU A 201 -16.12 7.28 4.96
C GLU A 201 -15.04 8.33 5.20
N ARG A 202 -13.81 7.92 5.49
CA ARG A 202 -12.73 8.83 5.89
C ARG A 202 -11.86 9.31 4.76
N ASN A 203 -11.84 8.58 3.63
CA ASN A 203 -11.02 8.91 2.47
C ASN A 203 -11.87 9.22 1.24
N LEU A 204 -12.67 8.27 0.73
CA LEU A 204 -13.31 8.43 -0.58
C LEU A 204 -14.41 9.49 -0.58
N LEU A 205 -15.25 9.53 0.46
CA LEU A 205 -16.33 10.52 0.56
C LEU A 205 -15.83 11.96 0.76
N GLN A 206 -14.54 12.17 0.96
CA GLN A 206 -13.93 13.50 1.02
C GLN A 206 -13.66 14.10 -0.38
N TYR A 207 -13.79 13.30 -1.45
CA TYR A 207 -13.62 13.80 -2.82
C TYR A 207 -14.93 14.26 -3.41
N ASP A 208 -14.97 15.50 -3.87
CA ASP A 208 -16.15 16.06 -4.55
C ASP A 208 -16.52 15.25 -5.80
N GLY A 209 -17.76 14.86 -5.92
CA GLY A 209 -18.28 14.11 -7.05
C GLY A 209 -17.85 12.64 -7.10
N ILE A 210 -17.47 12.04 -5.98
CA ILE A 210 -16.97 10.67 -5.90
C ILE A 210 -17.95 9.64 -6.50
N THR A 211 -19.26 9.83 -6.35
CA THR A 211 -20.28 8.91 -6.89
C THR A 211 -20.40 8.92 -8.42
N SER A 212 -19.81 9.92 -9.08
CA SER A 212 -19.75 10.05 -10.54
C SER A 212 -18.33 9.93 -11.08
N THR A 213 -17.34 9.66 -10.23
CA THR A 213 -15.93 9.53 -10.61
C THR A 213 -15.51 8.08 -10.42
N PRO A 214 -14.93 7.40 -11.44
CA PRO A 214 -14.48 6.03 -11.30
C PRO A 214 -13.35 5.93 -10.28
N VAL A 215 -13.43 4.92 -9.40
CA VAL A 215 -12.43 4.65 -8.37
C VAL A 215 -11.68 3.37 -8.71
N HIS A 216 -10.37 3.48 -8.83
CA HIS A 216 -9.49 2.37 -9.22
C HIS A 216 -8.55 2.02 -8.08
N PHE A 217 -8.19 0.74 -7.98
CA PHE A 217 -7.40 0.21 -6.89
C PHE A 217 -6.17 -0.56 -7.39
N THR A 218 -5.08 -0.45 -6.63
CA THR A 218 -3.94 -1.35 -6.72
C THR A 218 -3.50 -1.79 -5.34
N GLY A 219 -2.75 -2.89 -5.29
CA GLY A 219 -2.15 -3.43 -4.08
C GLY A 219 -2.73 -4.76 -3.64
N GLY A 220 -1.95 -5.46 -2.80
CA GLY A 220 -2.25 -6.84 -2.40
C GLY A 220 -3.57 -6.99 -1.65
N VAL A 221 -3.99 -6.00 -0.85
CA VAL A 221 -5.28 -6.02 -0.14
C VAL A 221 -6.45 -5.87 -1.11
N ALA A 222 -6.34 -4.91 -2.04
CA ALA A 222 -7.38 -4.71 -3.05
C ALA A 222 -7.56 -5.97 -3.93
N ALA A 223 -6.46 -6.61 -4.32
CA ALA A 223 -6.49 -7.85 -5.09
C ALA A 223 -7.09 -9.02 -4.29
N ALA A 224 -6.70 -9.18 -3.02
CA ALA A 224 -7.16 -10.28 -2.17
C ALA A 224 -8.66 -10.21 -1.85
N PHE A 225 -9.21 -9.00 -1.68
CA PHE A 225 -10.59 -8.80 -1.23
C PHE A 225 -11.45 -8.03 -2.23
N GLY A 226 -11.11 -8.05 -3.52
CA GLY A 226 -11.74 -7.23 -4.56
C GLY A 226 -13.27 -7.34 -4.62
N SER A 227 -13.83 -8.54 -4.46
CA SER A 227 -15.28 -8.76 -4.46
C SER A 227 -15.96 -8.08 -3.26
N ARG A 228 -15.34 -8.17 -2.07
CA ARG A 228 -15.86 -7.51 -0.86
C ARG A 228 -15.73 -5.99 -0.96
N LEU A 229 -14.59 -5.51 -1.44
CA LEU A 229 -14.35 -4.09 -1.67
C LEU A 229 -15.44 -3.50 -2.57
N ARG A 230 -15.76 -4.15 -3.70
CA ARG A 230 -16.87 -3.74 -4.59
C ARG A 230 -18.21 -3.74 -3.86
N SER A 231 -18.49 -4.78 -3.07
CA SER A 231 -19.75 -4.89 -2.32
C SER A 231 -19.90 -3.80 -1.26
N VAL A 232 -18.82 -3.51 -0.52
CA VAL A 232 -18.83 -2.46 0.51
C VAL A 232 -19.00 -1.07 -0.11
N LEU A 233 -18.17 -0.74 -1.13
CA LEU A 233 -18.22 0.58 -1.77
C LEU A 233 -19.53 0.82 -2.53
N GLY A 234 -20.13 -0.24 -3.07
CA GLY A 234 -21.46 -0.16 -3.68
C GLY A 234 -22.56 0.35 -2.74
N ARG A 235 -22.44 0.11 -1.44
CA ARG A 235 -23.38 0.67 -0.42
C ARG A 235 -23.29 2.19 -0.31
N TYR A 236 -22.17 2.77 -0.71
CA TYR A 236 -21.95 4.23 -0.76
C TYR A 236 -22.15 4.81 -2.17
N SER A 237 -22.71 4.03 -3.10
CA SER A 237 -22.86 4.41 -4.52
C SER A 237 -21.54 4.78 -5.19
N ILE A 238 -20.45 4.18 -4.75
CA ILE A 238 -19.11 4.36 -5.33
C ILE A 238 -18.84 3.23 -6.32
N GLU A 239 -18.60 3.59 -7.59
CA GLU A 239 -18.27 2.64 -8.64
C GLU A 239 -16.78 2.26 -8.58
N VAL A 240 -16.53 0.95 -8.40
CA VAL A 240 -15.17 0.40 -8.43
C VAL A 240 -14.83 -0.06 -9.84
N GLY A 241 -13.91 0.65 -10.48
CA GLY A 241 -13.38 0.35 -11.79
C GLY A 241 -12.35 -0.79 -11.78
N ARG A 242 -11.09 -0.48 -12.13
CA ARG A 242 -10.00 -1.48 -12.16
C ARG A 242 -9.54 -1.84 -10.75
N ILE A 243 -9.17 -3.10 -10.57
CA ILE A 243 -8.42 -3.58 -9.41
C ILE A 243 -7.22 -4.35 -9.97
N GLU A 244 -6.02 -3.88 -9.68
CA GLU A 244 -4.78 -4.49 -10.17
C GLU A 244 -3.92 -4.94 -8.98
N ALA A 245 -3.31 -6.12 -9.12
CA ALA A 245 -2.26 -6.54 -8.21
C ALA A 245 -1.01 -5.67 -8.46
N SER A 246 -0.29 -5.31 -7.42
CA SER A 246 0.98 -4.57 -7.50
C SER A 246 2.12 -5.49 -7.94
#